data_816e4925514385ba7d0afc41477080eb
#
_entry.id   816e4925514385ba7d0afc41477080eb
#
_cell.length_a   1.000
_cell.length_b   1.000
_cell.length_c   1.000
_cell.angle_alpha   90.00
_cell.angle_beta   90.00
_cell.angle_gamma   90.00
#
_symmetry.space_group_name_H-M   'P 1'
#
loop_
_entity.id
_entity.type
_entity.pdbx_description
1 polymer ?
#
loop_
_entity_poly.entity_id
_entity_poly.type
_entity_poly.pdbx_seq_one_letter_code
_entity_poly.pdbx_strand_id
1 'polypeptide(L)'
;MSFTNKITDLKFKINRLVPKDTCEYLIKFYEDNKHESLPEGSYKYKYKKRIDDNFLCMNLSKLSVLDNKFKKPFDVARTYVSIMIANYVLHIQKNICPTFDELLIKKTSNLRILKYEKGQFIGDHTDVEGSIRASCTLNLNEDYEGGEFRFFNGQEKVSFKTGDAMLFPAEPIWIHGTEPITKGIRYSINCFLHE
;
A
#
# COMPACT_ATOMS: atom_id res chain seq x y z
N MET A 1 1.37 20.02 29.16
CA MET A 1 1.80 19.85 27.76
C MET A 1 0.56 19.89 26.89
N SER A 2 0.45 20.83 25.94
CA SER A 2 -0.67 20.82 25.00
C SER A 2 -0.40 19.76 23.93
N PHE A 3 -1.35 18.85 23.71
CA PHE A 3 -1.29 17.86 22.66
C PHE A 3 -1.55 18.59 21.33
N THR A 4 -0.52 18.79 20.52
CA THR A 4 -0.60 19.58 19.28
C THR A 4 -0.62 18.70 18.01
N ASN A 5 -0.63 17.38 18.19
CA ASN A 5 -0.60 16.43 17.07
C ASN A 5 -1.91 16.48 16.27
N LYS A 6 -1.77 16.45 14.94
CA LYS A 6 -2.88 16.34 14.00
C LYS A 6 -3.12 14.86 13.67
N ILE A 7 -4.33 14.52 13.25
CA ILE A 7 -4.64 13.17 12.76
C ILE A 7 -3.68 12.73 11.64
N THR A 8 -3.24 13.68 10.81
CA THR A 8 -2.30 13.41 9.71
C THR A 8 -0.92 12.96 10.15
N ASP A 9 -0.54 13.21 11.43
CA ASP A 9 0.75 12.79 11.99
C ASP A 9 0.81 11.27 12.26
N LEU A 10 -0.36 10.61 12.25
CA LEU A 10 -0.47 9.14 12.30
C LEU A 10 -0.14 8.47 10.96
N LYS A 11 -0.04 9.22 9.88
CA LYS A 11 0.47 8.75 8.60
C LYS A 11 1.97 9.01 8.54
N PHE A 12 2.73 7.99 8.16
CA PHE A 12 4.18 8.09 8.09
C PHE A 12 4.68 7.68 6.70
N LYS A 13 5.49 8.55 6.09
CA LYS A 13 6.10 8.33 4.78
C LYS A 13 7.61 8.33 4.88
N ILE A 14 8.25 7.36 4.24
CA ILE A 14 9.70 7.30 4.05
C ILE A 14 9.99 7.45 2.56
N ASN A 15 10.84 8.40 2.22
CA ASN A 15 11.25 8.60 0.83
C ASN A 15 12.36 7.60 0.47
N ARG A 16 12.22 6.94 -0.68
CA ARG A 16 13.22 6.03 -1.25
C ARG A 16 13.66 4.91 -0.30
N LEU A 17 12.71 4.35 0.46
CA LEU A 17 12.96 3.20 1.33
C LEU A 17 13.40 1.97 0.53
N VAL A 18 12.77 1.73 -0.63
CA VAL A 18 13.09 0.62 -1.53
C VAL A 18 14.10 1.10 -2.58
N PRO A 19 15.28 0.48 -2.70
CA PRO A 19 16.25 0.82 -3.74
C PRO A 19 15.67 0.69 -5.14
N LYS A 20 16.13 1.53 -6.06
CA LYS A 20 15.61 1.59 -7.43
C LYS A 20 15.75 0.26 -8.18
N ASP A 21 16.89 -0.41 -8.06
CA ASP A 21 17.15 -1.74 -8.66
C ASP A 21 16.17 -2.82 -8.14
N THR A 22 15.82 -2.74 -6.87
CA THR A 22 14.81 -3.62 -6.26
C THR A 22 13.42 -3.31 -6.81
N CYS A 23 13.06 -2.05 -6.98
CA CYS A 23 11.80 -1.66 -7.63
C CYS A 23 11.74 -2.19 -9.07
N GLU A 24 12.79 -1.98 -9.86
CA GLU A 24 12.90 -2.47 -11.24
C GLU A 24 12.80 -4.01 -11.32
N TYR A 25 13.45 -4.72 -10.38
CA TYR A 25 13.32 -6.17 -10.26
C TYR A 25 11.87 -6.61 -10.03
N LEU A 26 11.14 -5.97 -9.11
CA LEU A 26 9.77 -6.33 -8.80
C LEU A 26 8.80 -6.01 -9.94
N ILE A 27 9.01 -4.91 -10.65
CA ILE A 27 8.23 -4.56 -11.86
C ILE A 27 8.49 -5.58 -12.97
N LYS A 28 9.76 -5.88 -13.25
CA LYS A 28 10.11 -6.89 -14.26
C LYS A 28 9.51 -8.23 -13.92
N PHE A 29 9.62 -8.67 -12.66
CA PHE A 29 9.01 -9.92 -12.22
C PHE A 29 7.50 -9.93 -12.44
N TYR A 30 6.82 -8.82 -12.14
CA TYR A 30 5.38 -8.67 -12.40
C TYR A 30 5.06 -8.82 -13.90
N GLU A 31 5.76 -8.11 -14.78
CA GLU A 31 5.51 -8.16 -16.22
C GLU A 31 5.80 -9.54 -16.84
N ASP A 32 6.86 -10.20 -16.39
CA ASP A 32 7.20 -11.57 -16.83
C ASP A 32 6.12 -12.59 -16.40
N ASN A 33 5.35 -12.31 -15.34
CA ASN A 33 4.32 -13.21 -14.78
C ASN A 33 2.91 -12.59 -14.75
N LYS A 34 2.62 -11.59 -15.56
CA LYS A 34 1.35 -10.84 -15.53
C LYS A 34 0.08 -11.67 -15.75
N HIS A 35 0.21 -12.85 -16.35
CA HIS A 35 -0.89 -13.80 -16.53
C HIS A 35 -1.44 -14.35 -15.19
N GLU A 36 -0.70 -14.22 -14.10
CA GLU A 36 -1.12 -14.56 -12.73
C GLU A 36 -1.86 -13.42 -12.02
N SER A 37 -1.99 -12.25 -12.68
CA SER A 37 -2.70 -11.11 -12.14
C SER A 37 -4.19 -11.21 -12.42
N LEU A 38 -4.99 -10.76 -11.46
CA LEU A 38 -6.44 -10.70 -11.55
C LEU A 38 -6.94 -9.27 -11.37
N PRO A 39 -8.05 -8.87 -12.00
CA PRO A 39 -8.70 -7.60 -11.69
C PRO A 39 -9.10 -7.54 -10.21
N GLU A 40 -8.78 -6.46 -9.51
CA GLU A 40 -9.12 -6.29 -8.09
C GLU A 40 -10.64 -6.26 -7.86
N GLY A 41 -11.41 -5.67 -8.75
CA GLY A 41 -12.87 -5.59 -8.67
C GLY A 41 -13.64 -6.90 -8.85
N SER A 42 -12.95 -8.05 -8.92
CA SER A 42 -13.59 -9.38 -8.97
C SER A 42 -14.28 -9.77 -7.66
N TYR A 43 -14.03 -9.08 -6.54
CA TYR A 43 -14.75 -9.28 -5.28
C TYR A 43 -15.99 -8.39 -5.22
N LYS A 44 -17.16 -8.98 -5.50
CA LYS A 44 -18.46 -8.31 -5.32
C LYS A 44 -18.73 -8.06 -3.84
N TYR A 45 -18.46 -6.85 -3.35
CA TYR A 45 -19.00 -6.40 -2.09
C TYR A 45 -20.53 -6.31 -2.20
N LYS A 46 -21.25 -6.93 -1.27
CA LYS A 46 -22.73 -7.08 -1.27
C LYS A 46 -23.47 -5.74 -1.32
N TYR A 47 -22.83 -4.59 -1.07
CA TYR A 47 -23.51 -3.31 -0.83
C TYR A 47 -23.00 -2.09 -1.61
N LYS A 48 -21.85 -2.14 -2.30
CA LYS A 48 -21.43 -1.08 -3.23
C LYS A 48 -20.54 -1.67 -4.31
N LYS A 49 -20.96 -1.53 -5.57
CA LYS A 49 -20.06 -1.62 -6.71
C LYS A 49 -19.07 -0.46 -6.54
N ARG A 50 -17.83 -0.73 -6.13
CA ARG A 50 -16.76 0.22 -6.32
C ARG A 50 -16.65 0.42 -7.82
N ILE A 51 -16.95 1.63 -8.25
CA ILE A 51 -16.83 2.05 -9.61
C ILE A 51 -15.35 2.03 -9.85
N ASP A 52 -14.59 1.46 -10.53
CA ASP A 52 -13.19 1.68 -10.93
C ASP A 52 -12.10 0.73 -10.40
N ASP A 53 -12.45 -0.41 -9.83
CA ASP A 53 -11.48 -1.44 -9.43
C ASP A 53 -11.02 -2.30 -10.64
N ASN A 54 -10.68 -1.65 -11.76
CA ASN A 54 -10.24 -2.36 -12.97
C ASN A 54 -8.72 -2.55 -13.03
N PHE A 55 -7.97 -2.11 -12.01
CA PHE A 55 -6.55 -2.32 -11.95
C PHE A 55 -6.20 -3.79 -11.66
N LEU A 56 -5.01 -4.21 -12.07
CA LEU A 56 -4.55 -5.59 -11.92
C LEU A 56 -3.79 -5.80 -10.62
N CYS A 57 -4.02 -6.94 -10.01
CA CYS A 57 -3.44 -7.35 -8.74
C CYS A 57 -2.76 -8.72 -8.86
N MET A 58 -1.46 -8.79 -8.52
CA MET A 58 -0.71 -10.03 -8.33
C MET A 58 -0.51 -10.28 -6.84
N ASN A 59 -1.23 -11.26 -6.28
CA ASN A 59 -1.17 -11.58 -4.85
C ASN A 59 0.04 -12.46 -4.51
N LEU A 60 1.17 -11.84 -4.15
CA LEU A 60 2.40 -12.54 -3.80
C LEU A 60 2.23 -13.44 -2.56
N SER A 61 1.42 -13.03 -1.56
CA SER A 61 1.16 -13.86 -0.38
C SER A 61 0.53 -15.20 -0.74
N LYS A 62 -0.42 -15.19 -1.66
CA LYS A 62 -1.09 -16.41 -2.14
C LYS A 62 -0.18 -17.21 -3.07
N LEU A 63 0.43 -16.56 -4.04
CA LEU A 63 1.21 -17.22 -5.08
C LEU A 63 2.51 -17.84 -4.53
N SER A 64 3.16 -17.23 -3.54
CA SER A 64 4.39 -17.78 -2.92
C SER A 64 4.20 -19.08 -2.17
N VAL A 65 2.96 -19.42 -1.80
CA VAL A 65 2.61 -20.71 -1.19
C VAL A 65 2.34 -21.77 -2.25
N LEU A 66 1.84 -21.33 -3.42
CA LEU A 66 1.43 -22.23 -4.50
C LEU A 66 2.59 -22.58 -5.45
N ASP A 67 3.51 -21.64 -5.68
CA ASP A 67 4.63 -21.79 -6.61
C ASP A 67 5.88 -21.09 -6.07
N ASN A 68 6.96 -21.88 -5.95
CA ASN A 68 8.23 -21.44 -5.38
C ASN A 68 8.89 -20.26 -6.14
N LYS A 69 8.57 -20.04 -7.42
CA LYS A 69 9.08 -18.90 -8.20
C LYS A 69 8.66 -17.54 -7.59
N PHE A 70 7.51 -17.47 -6.88
CA PHE A 70 7.01 -16.27 -6.22
C PHE A 70 7.60 -16.02 -4.82
N LYS A 71 8.32 -16.99 -4.26
CA LYS A 71 8.87 -16.88 -2.90
C LYS A 71 9.90 -15.75 -2.79
N LYS A 72 10.84 -15.65 -3.73
CA LYS A 72 11.86 -14.59 -3.70
C LYS A 72 11.25 -13.19 -3.80
N PRO A 73 10.39 -12.84 -4.78
CA PRO A 73 9.77 -11.51 -4.82
C PRO A 73 8.87 -11.23 -3.61
N PHE A 74 8.18 -12.24 -3.07
CA PHE A 74 7.44 -12.12 -1.82
C PHE A 74 8.36 -11.76 -0.65
N ASP A 75 9.46 -12.48 -0.45
CA ASP A 75 10.41 -12.24 0.65
C ASP A 75 11.09 -10.86 0.52
N VAL A 76 11.46 -10.45 -0.70
CA VAL A 76 12.00 -9.11 -0.98
C VAL A 76 10.99 -8.03 -0.57
N ALA A 77 9.76 -8.11 -1.07
CA ALA A 77 8.73 -7.13 -0.75
C ALA A 77 8.41 -7.09 0.76
N ARG A 78 8.29 -8.26 1.40
CA ARG A 78 8.06 -8.39 2.84
C ARG A 78 9.17 -7.76 3.68
N THR A 79 10.42 -7.87 3.24
CA THR A 79 11.55 -7.23 3.94
C THR A 79 11.35 -5.71 4.04
N TYR A 80 11.01 -5.03 2.95
CA TYR A 80 10.82 -3.58 2.98
C TYR A 80 9.54 -3.17 3.72
N VAL A 81 8.48 -3.97 3.68
CA VAL A 81 7.30 -3.78 4.52
C VAL A 81 7.68 -3.89 6.01
N SER A 82 8.49 -4.88 6.40
CA SER A 82 8.94 -5.03 7.78
C SER A 82 9.81 -3.85 8.24
N ILE A 83 10.70 -3.34 7.38
CA ILE A 83 11.48 -2.12 7.67
C ILE A 83 10.53 -0.92 7.84
N MET A 84 9.51 -0.78 6.98
CA MET A 84 8.52 0.30 7.10
C MET A 84 7.75 0.23 8.42
N ILE A 85 7.32 -0.97 8.84
CA ILE A 85 6.63 -1.19 10.12
C ILE A 85 7.51 -0.77 11.29
N ALA A 86 8.77 -1.21 11.34
CA ALA A 86 9.70 -0.88 12.42
C ALA A 86 9.89 0.64 12.53
N ASN A 87 10.06 1.34 11.41
CA ASN A 87 10.20 2.80 11.40
C ASN A 87 8.91 3.51 11.82
N TYR A 88 7.74 2.98 11.41
CA TYR A 88 6.44 3.52 11.82
C TYR A 88 6.25 3.42 13.32
N VAL A 89 6.53 2.25 13.92
CA VAL A 89 6.45 2.04 15.38
C VAL A 89 7.33 3.06 16.11
N LEU A 90 8.59 3.21 15.68
CA LEU A 90 9.51 4.19 16.26
C LEU A 90 9.00 5.62 16.11
N HIS A 91 8.42 5.98 14.96
CA HIS A 91 7.80 7.29 14.74
C HIS A 91 6.66 7.56 15.73
N ILE A 92 5.72 6.61 15.86
CA ILE A 92 4.58 6.75 16.77
C ILE A 92 5.04 6.81 18.23
N GLN A 93 5.92 5.91 18.66
CA GLN A 93 6.42 5.90 20.03
C GLN A 93 7.16 7.18 20.39
N LYS A 94 7.99 7.70 19.49
CA LYS A 94 8.78 8.90 19.73
C LYS A 94 7.95 10.18 19.72
N ASN A 95 6.97 10.31 18.85
CA ASN A 95 6.34 11.60 18.55
C ASN A 95 4.88 11.70 19.01
N ILE A 96 4.20 10.57 19.26
CA ILE A 96 2.74 10.56 19.44
C ILE A 96 2.35 9.81 20.71
N CYS A 97 2.70 8.53 20.83
CA CYS A 97 2.29 7.65 21.91
C CYS A 97 3.44 6.74 22.35
N PRO A 98 4.21 7.11 23.39
CA PRO A 98 5.36 6.31 23.86
C PRO A 98 5.02 4.87 24.25
N THR A 99 3.78 4.60 24.61
CA THR A 99 3.29 3.26 25.00
C THR A 99 2.62 2.51 23.85
N PHE A 100 2.79 2.97 22.59
CA PHE A 100 2.21 2.28 21.44
C PHE A 100 2.72 0.83 21.37
N ASP A 101 1.77 -0.11 21.32
CA ASP A 101 2.09 -1.54 21.28
C ASP A 101 2.27 -1.99 19.81
N GLU A 102 3.50 -2.37 19.45
CA GLU A 102 3.86 -2.88 18.15
C GLU A 102 3.11 -4.17 17.75
N LEU A 103 2.64 -4.93 18.74
CA LEU A 103 1.91 -6.19 18.53
C LEU A 103 0.59 -5.97 17.78
N LEU A 104 0.04 -4.75 17.81
CA LEU A 104 -1.19 -4.39 17.10
C LEU A 104 -1.04 -4.38 15.56
N ILE A 105 0.19 -4.38 15.05
CA ILE A 105 0.46 -4.32 13.60
C ILE A 105 1.55 -5.30 13.15
N LYS A 106 1.76 -6.38 13.88
CA LYS A 106 2.88 -7.32 13.64
C LYS A 106 2.68 -8.30 12.49
N LYS A 107 1.44 -8.63 12.15
CA LYS A 107 1.13 -9.59 11.08
C LYS A 107 0.80 -8.85 9.79
N THR A 108 1.29 -9.36 8.68
CA THR A 108 0.97 -8.83 7.34
C THR A 108 0.12 -9.82 6.56
N SER A 109 -0.82 -9.30 5.78
CA SER A 109 -1.61 -10.10 4.85
C SER A 109 -1.75 -9.40 3.49
N ASN A 110 -2.14 -10.18 2.48
CA ASN A 110 -2.41 -9.67 1.14
C ASN A 110 -1.28 -8.80 0.57
N LEU A 111 -0.02 -9.25 0.72
CA LEU A 111 1.10 -8.59 0.06
C LEU A 111 0.94 -8.75 -1.46
N ARG A 112 0.68 -7.65 -2.14
CA ARG A 112 0.26 -7.63 -3.55
C ARG A 112 1.09 -6.62 -4.35
N ILE A 113 1.40 -6.95 -5.61
CA ILE A 113 1.82 -5.93 -6.58
C ILE A 113 0.57 -5.49 -7.36
N LEU A 114 0.33 -4.19 -7.40
CA LEU A 114 -0.77 -3.55 -8.09
C LEU A 114 -0.25 -2.82 -9.32
N LYS A 115 -0.95 -2.95 -10.44
CA LYS A 115 -0.66 -2.25 -11.70
C LYS A 115 -1.86 -1.40 -12.08
N TYR A 116 -1.63 -0.10 -12.24
CA TYR A 116 -2.63 0.87 -12.68
C TYR A 116 -2.22 1.43 -14.05
N GLU A 117 -3.10 1.30 -15.02
CA GLU A 117 -2.97 1.86 -16.36
C GLU A 117 -3.74 3.17 -16.47
N LYS A 118 -3.60 3.88 -17.60
CA LYS A 118 -4.29 5.14 -17.84
C LYS A 118 -5.80 5.03 -17.59
N GLY A 119 -6.34 5.97 -16.81
CA GLY A 119 -7.74 6.02 -16.39
C GLY A 119 -8.08 5.19 -15.16
N GLN A 120 -7.18 4.32 -14.71
CA GLN A 120 -7.42 3.47 -13.54
C GLN A 120 -7.08 4.20 -12.24
N PHE A 121 -7.84 3.90 -11.20
CA PHE A 121 -7.68 4.45 -9.85
C PHE A 121 -8.42 3.55 -8.85
N ILE A 122 -8.27 3.80 -7.57
CA ILE A 122 -9.12 3.23 -6.53
C ILE A 122 -9.98 4.33 -5.93
N GLY A 123 -11.30 4.10 -5.90
CA GLY A 123 -12.27 5.03 -5.30
C GLY A 123 -12.09 5.18 -3.80
N ASP A 124 -12.70 6.23 -3.23
CA ASP A 124 -12.63 6.48 -1.78
C ASP A 124 -13.23 5.33 -0.98
N HIS A 125 -12.47 4.80 -0.04
CA HIS A 125 -12.82 3.68 0.82
C HIS A 125 -12.04 3.75 2.13
N THR A 126 -12.36 2.85 3.03
CA THR A 126 -11.56 2.54 4.22
C THR A 126 -11.12 1.08 4.14
N ASP A 127 -10.00 0.76 4.77
CA ASP A 127 -9.47 -0.60 4.85
C ASP A 127 -9.95 -1.34 6.11
N VAL A 128 -10.98 -0.81 6.77
CA VAL A 128 -11.55 -1.42 7.99
C VAL A 128 -12.21 -2.74 7.65
N GLU A 129 -11.54 -3.83 7.99
CA GLU A 129 -12.07 -5.18 7.87
C GLU A 129 -11.43 -6.09 8.94
N GLY A 130 -12.26 -6.72 9.77
CA GLY A 130 -11.80 -7.67 10.79
C GLY A 130 -10.72 -7.10 11.70
N SER A 131 -9.54 -7.73 11.71
CA SER A 131 -8.39 -7.34 12.53
C SER A 131 -7.40 -6.40 11.82
N ILE A 132 -7.72 -5.83 10.67
CA ILE A 132 -6.87 -4.86 9.99
C ILE A 132 -6.78 -3.60 10.86
N ARG A 133 -5.54 -3.14 11.13
CA ARG A 133 -5.24 -1.95 11.94
C ARG A 133 -4.52 -0.87 11.14
N ALA A 134 -3.79 -1.25 10.11
CA ALA A 134 -3.08 -0.31 9.26
C ALA A 134 -2.89 -0.85 7.85
N SER A 135 -2.61 0.05 6.91
CA SER A 135 -2.27 -0.25 5.53
C SER A 135 -0.89 0.28 5.19
N CYS A 136 -0.15 -0.52 4.41
CA CYS A 136 1.18 -0.15 3.94
C CYS A 136 1.22 -0.17 2.42
N THR A 137 1.81 0.86 1.82
CA THR A 137 2.07 0.94 0.38
C THR A 137 3.52 1.27 0.11
N LEU A 138 4.12 0.61 -0.90
CA LEU A 138 5.44 0.91 -1.44
C LEU A 138 5.26 1.25 -2.92
N ASN A 139 5.76 2.41 -3.36
CA ASN A 139 5.64 2.84 -4.76
C ASN A 139 6.87 2.38 -5.55
N LEU A 140 6.68 1.70 -6.68
CA LEU A 140 7.78 1.04 -7.39
C LEU A 140 8.36 1.87 -8.55
N ASN A 141 7.61 2.86 -9.08
CA ASN A 141 8.07 3.71 -10.18
C ASN A 141 7.53 5.14 -10.05
N GLU A 142 8.03 6.05 -10.87
CA GLU A 142 7.60 7.46 -10.91
C GLU A 142 7.42 8.00 -12.34
N ASP A 143 7.52 7.16 -13.34
CA ASP A 143 7.37 7.48 -14.76
C ASP A 143 5.91 7.47 -15.22
N TYR A 144 5.03 8.03 -14.39
CA TYR A 144 3.61 8.20 -14.65
C TYR A 144 3.13 9.59 -14.18
N GLU A 145 1.94 10.01 -14.62
CA GLU A 145 1.27 11.24 -14.19
C GLU A 145 -0.10 10.91 -13.59
N GLY A 146 -0.52 11.65 -12.57
CA GLY A 146 -1.68 11.34 -11.75
C GLY A 146 -1.37 10.29 -10.67
N GLY A 147 -2.39 9.60 -10.16
CA GLY A 147 -2.23 8.51 -9.21
C GLY A 147 -1.81 8.92 -7.79
N GLU A 148 -1.91 10.21 -7.43
CA GLU A 148 -1.67 10.67 -6.07
C GLU A 148 -2.64 9.97 -5.11
N PHE A 149 -2.13 9.56 -3.94
CA PHE A 149 -2.99 9.19 -2.84
C PHE A 149 -3.75 10.41 -2.34
N ARG A 150 -5.05 10.23 -2.09
CA ARG A 150 -5.89 11.24 -1.46
C ARG A 150 -6.50 10.69 -0.18
N PHE A 151 -6.53 11.52 0.85
CA PHE A 151 -7.14 11.22 2.14
C PHE A 151 -8.25 12.23 2.43
N PHE A 152 -9.22 11.83 3.27
CA PHE A 152 -10.28 12.70 3.78
C PHE A 152 -11.05 13.41 2.65
N ASN A 153 -11.52 12.64 1.66
CA ASN A 153 -12.21 13.15 0.46
C ASN A 153 -11.37 14.18 -0.33
N GLY A 154 -10.06 13.95 -0.43
CA GLY A 154 -9.15 14.80 -1.21
C GLY A 154 -8.64 16.05 -0.49
N GLN A 155 -8.94 16.23 0.81
CA GLN A 155 -8.40 17.35 1.60
C GLN A 155 -6.88 17.25 1.78
N GLU A 156 -6.33 16.04 1.68
CA GLU A 156 -4.89 15.81 1.67
C GLU A 156 -4.50 14.91 0.51
N LYS A 157 -3.46 15.30 -0.22
CA LYS A 157 -2.89 14.52 -1.33
C LYS A 157 -1.41 14.21 -1.06
N VAL A 158 -1.01 13.00 -1.40
CA VAL A 158 0.37 12.52 -1.24
C VAL A 158 0.87 11.96 -2.57
N SER A 159 1.90 12.59 -3.12
CA SER A 159 2.62 12.09 -4.28
C SER A 159 3.75 11.15 -3.87
N PHE A 160 4.07 10.20 -4.74
CA PHE A 160 5.11 9.22 -4.54
C PHE A 160 6.17 9.28 -5.64
N LYS A 161 7.42 8.99 -5.23
CA LYS A 161 8.53 8.71 -6.13
C LYS A 161 8.91 7.23 -6.06
N THR A 162 9.78 6.80 -6.95
CA THR A 162 10.32 5.43 -6.94
C THR A 162 10.93 5.10 -5.57
N GLY A 163 10.48 4.00 -4.99
CA GLY A 163 10.95 3.51 -3.69
C GLY A 163 10.32 4.16 -2.46
N ASP A 164 9.44 5.15 -2.62
CA ASP A 164 8.73 5.75 -1.48
C ASP A 164 7.80 4.73 -0.82
N ALA A 165 7.72 4.79 0.50
CA ALA A 165 6.84 3.94 1.31
C ALA A 165 5.96 4.79 2.22
N MET A 166 4.73 4.33 2.47
CA MET A 166 3.82 4.97 3.41
C MET A 166 3.03 3.93 4.19
N LEU A 167 2.83 4.21 5.48
CA LEU A 167 1.97 3.45 6.37
C LEU A 167 1.00 4.42 7.05
N PHE A 168 -0.27 4.01 7.16
CA PHE A 168 -1.33 4.80 7.76
C PHE A 168 -2.38 3.89 8.41
N PRO A 169 -3.12 4.39 9.42
CA PRO A 169 -4.16 3.62 10.10
C PRO A 169 -5.29 3.20 9.15
N ALA A 170 -5.94 2.06 9.43
CA ALA A 170 -7.08 1.55 8.66
C ALA A 170 -8.44 1.94 9.26
N GLU A 171 -8.47 2.79 10.30
CA GLU A 171 -9.68 3.20 11.01
C GLU A 171 -10.70 3.93 10.11
N PRO A 172 -12.01 3.95 10.46
CA PRO A 172 -13.08 4.47 9.59
C PRO A 172 -12.89 5.90 9.11
N ILE A 173 -12.21 6.74 9.90
CA ILE A 173 -11.93 8.14 9.52
C ILE A 173 -10.87 8.26 8.42
N TRP A 174 -10.06 7.21 8.20
CA TRP A 174 -9.01 7.18 7.19
C TRP A 174 -9.54 6.82 5.80
N ILE A 175 -10.58 7.55 5.36
CA ILE A 175 -11.10 7.43 4.00
C ILE A 175 -10.00 7.86 3.04
N HIS A 176 -9.68 6.99 2.09
CA HIS A 176 -8.62 7.23 1.12
C HIS A 176 -8.93 6.60 -0.24
N GLY A 177 -8.23 7.08 -1.24
CA GLY A 177 -8.28 6.58 -2.62
C GLY A 177 -7.08 7.08 -3.40
N THR A 178 -7.11 6.95 -4.71
CA THR A 178 -6.09 7.54 -5.59
C THR A 178 -6.74 8.36 -6.70
N GLU A 179 -6.02 9.37 -7.19
CA GLU A 179 -6.40 10.04 -8.43
C GLU A 179 -6.20 9.09 -9.62
N PRO A 180 -6.93 9.27 -10.73
CA PRO A 180 -6.72 8.50 -11.93
C PRO A 180 -5.30 8.69 -12.49
N ILE A 181 -4.72 7.61 -13.03
CA ILE A 181 -3.52 7.71 -13.85
C ILE A 181 -3.86 8.43 -15.15
N THR A 182 -3.18 9.53 -15.46
CA THR A 182 -3.42 10.30 -16.67
C THR A 182 -2.45 9.93 -17.80
N LYS A 183 -1.23 9.46 -17.43
CA LYS A 183 -0.19 9.03 -18.37
C LYS A 183 0.72 7.99 -17.73
N GLY A 184 1.24 7.06 -18.53
CA GLY A 184 2.14 6.00 -18.06
C GLY A 184 1.42 4.89 -17.32
N ILE A 185 2.18 4.11 -16.55
CA ILE A 185 1.72 2.97 -15.75
C ILE A 185 2.32 3.10 -14.36
N ARG A 186 1.48 2.97 -13.33
CA ARG A 186 1.93 2.94 -11.95
C ARG A 186 1.99 1.51 -11.42
N TYR A 187 3.11 1.17 -10.78
CA TYR A 187 3.26 -0.06 -10.00
C TYR A 187 3.45 0.27 -8.52
N SER A 188 2.76 -0.45 -7.67
CA SER A 188 2.92 -0.32 -6.22
C SER A 188 2.75 -1.67 -5.53
N ILE A 189 3.33 -1.80 -4.33
CA ILE A 189 3.01 -2.88 -3.40
C ILE A 189 2.02 -2.35 -2.39
N ASN A 190 1.07 -3.19 -2.01
CA ASN A 190 0.13 -2.93 -0.93
C ASN A 190 0.03 -4.16 -0.04
N CYS A 191 -0.11 -3.96 1.26
CA CYS A 191 -0.46 -5.00 2.22
C CYS A 191 -1.23 -4.41 3.40
N PHE A 192 -1.92 -5.29 4.14
CA PHE A 192 -2.64 -4.95 5.36
C PHE A 192 -1.90 -5.48 6.58
N LEU A 193 -1.98 -4.73 7.68
CA LEU A 193 -1.33 -5.04 8.96
C LEU A 193 -2.40 -5.38 10.00
N HIS A 194 -2.14 -6.44 10.76
CA HIS A 194 -3.07 -7.01 11.73
C HIS A 194 -2.42 -7.18 13.10
N GLU A 195 -3.25 -7.25 14.14
CA GLU A 195 -2.87 -7.70 15.46
C GLU A 195 -2.57 -9.21 15.53
#